data_e27fda320e2c3054c0e4d039f40e7676
#
_entry.id   e27fda320e2c3054c0e4d039f40e7676
#
_cell.length_a   1.000
_cell.length_b   1.000
_cell.length_c   1.000
_cell.angle_alpha   90.00
_cell.angle_beta   90.00
_cell.angle_gamma   90.00
#
_symmetry.space_group_name_H-M   'P 1'
#
loop_
_entity.id
_entity.type
_entity.pdbx_description
1 polymer ?
#
loop_
_entity_poly.entity_id
_entity_poly.type
_entity_poly.pdbx_seq_one_letter_code
_entity_poly.pdbx_strand_id
1 'polypeptide(L)'
;MRSKENNDGDPDCTEVLEEGSRSILMGIISQLSKNMDLHRVTFPTFVLEPRSMLERITDFMSHSHLLIEASKKTDSLERFLDVVRYFLSGWHIKPKGVKKPYNPVLGELFRCQWNYDDGTSAFYIAEQVSHHPPISTYFYGSPENGIFIQGNIRPKSRFLGNSVASLMEGDSYITFTELHNERYDFTMPNMYARGILFGKMVLELGDSCFVRCRTSDLVCELDFKTKGIFSGQYNSLAGKVKKESTGEVLFEISGQWSGEIYLKTPKASSKSTLFDVKTATVIPKKVAAENLQESNESRRLWSKVTKAMAQNDMDAATDEKIAIEDKQREDAKYREEKMIQWKPRYFKLVNKDQYEFKGIQSINFKSPHGVKQLESMLFDNQTPSAVQSQQNTNNGMPGSSKVIA
;
A
#
# COMPACT_ATOMS: atom_id res chain seq x y z
N MET A 1 -6.23 24.13 37.99
CA MET A 1 -7.22 23.73 36.98
C MET A 1 -6.43 23.07 35.84
N ARG A 2 -6.43 21.75 35.75
CA ARG A 2 -5.89 21.00 34.61
C ARG A 2 -6.90 21.20 33.46
N SER A 3 -6.51 21.84 32.38
CA SER A 3 -7.25 21.85 31.14
C SER A 3 -7.55 20.41 30.72
N LYS A 4 -8.82 20.03 30.57
CA LYS A 4 -9.22 18.82 29.90
C LYS A 4 -8.77 19.00 28.44
N GLU A 5 -7.63 18.41 28.08
CA GLU A 5 -7.29 18.20 26.68
C GLU A 5 -8.44 17.39 26.08
N ASN A 6 -9.16 17.98 25.16
CA ASN A 6 -10.15 17.30 24.37
C ASN A 6 -9.45 16.22 23.55
N ASN A 7 -9.59 14.98 24.00
CA ASN A 7 -8.96 13.79 23.43
C ASN A 7 -9.79 13.28 22.25
N ASP A 8 -10.09 14.19 21.27
CA ASP A 8 -10.97 13.94 20.13
C ASP A 8 -10.33 13.15 18.97
N GLY A 9 -9.11 12.68 19.18
CA GLY A 9 -8.34 11.95 18.17
C GLY A 9 -7.63 12.87 17.16
N ASP A 10 -6.82 12.26 16.31
CA ASP A 10 -6.17 12.94 15.19
C ASP A 10 -7.27 13.36 14.19
N PRO A 11 -7.46 14.67 13.91
CA PRO A 11 -8.51 15.14 13.01
C PRO A 11 -8.38 14.55 11.60
N ASP A 12 -7.16 14.21 11.16
CA ASP A 12 -6.92 13.59 9.87
C ASP A 12 -7.28 12.09 9.84
N CYS A 13 -7.49 11.46 10.99
CA CYS A 13 -7.96 10.07 11.09
C CYS A 13 -9.47 9.96 11.33
N THR A 14 -10.19 11.08 11.43
CA THR A 14 -11.59 11.10 11.85
C THR A 14 -12.50 11.67 10.77
N GLU A 15 -13.73 11.17 10.73
CA GLU A 15 -14.76 11.63 9.80
C GLU A 15 -16.14 11.63 10.44
N VAL A 16 -16.90 12.72 10.23
CA VAL A 16 -18.31 12.80 10.58
C VAL A 16 -19.10 12.83 9.27
N LEU A 17 -19.88 11.79 9.02
CA LEU A 17 -20.73 11.72 7.84
C LEU A 17 -21.96 12.62 8.00
N GLU A 18 -22.35 13.26 6.92
CA GLU A 18 -23.65 13.92 6.79
C GLU A 18 -24.78 12.90 6.92
N GLU A 19 -25.98 13.36 7.34
CA GLU A 19 -27.10 12.48 7.66
C GLU A 19 -27.51 11.58 6.48
N GLY A 20 -27.54 12.10 5.25
CA GLY A 20 -27.85 11.33 4.05
C GLY A 20 -26.84 10.19 3.80
N SER A 21 -25.54 10.50 3.82
CA SER A 21 -24.45 9.53 3.66
C SER A 21 -24.45 8.48 4.77
N ARG A 22 -24.74 8.91 6.01
CA ARG A 22 -24.89 8.01 7.15
C ARG A 22 -26.05 7.04 6.95
N SER A 23 -27.21 7.52 6.48
CA SER A 23 -28.39 6.68 6.23
C SER A 23 -28.11 5.61 5.18
N ILE A 24 -27.42 5.95 4.08
CA ILE A 24 -27.00 5.02 3.04
C ILE A 24 -26.06 3.95 3.62
N LEU A 25 -25.04 4.37 4.39
CA LEU A 25 -24.10 3.45 5.00
C LEU A 25 -24.79 2.51 5.99
N MET A 26 -25.72 3.02 6.80
CA MET A 26 -26.52 2.22 7.73
C MET A 26 -27.41 1.20 6.99
N GLY A 27 -27.99 1.56 5.85
CA GLY A 27 -28.76 0.63 5.01
C GLY A 27 -27.92 -0.55 4.53
N ILE A 28 -26.67 -0.32 4.14
CA ILE A 28 -25.72 -1.38 3.76
C ILE A 28 -25.36 -2.23 4.98
N ILE A 29 -24.98 -1.59 6.09
CA ILE A 29 -24.54 -2.26 7.31
C ILE A 29 -25.64 -3.14 7.90
N SER A 30 -26.91 -2.74 7.81
CA SER A 30 -28.06 -3.51 8.31
C SER A 30 -28.21 -4.90 7.64
N GLN A 31 -27.61 -5.07 6.47
CA GLN A 31 -27.60 -6.33 5.72
C GLN A 31 -26.38 -7.21 6.04
N LEU A 32 -25.45 -6.72 6.86
CA LEU A 32 -24.20 -7.42 7.20
C LEU A 32 -24.37 -8.22 8.49
N SER A 33 -23.85 -9.43 8.51
CA SER A 33 -23.67 -10.22 9.71
C SER A 33 -22.26 -10.09 10.27
N LYS A 34 -22.11 -10.24 11.57
CA LYS A 34 -20.80 -10.20 12.25
C LYS A 34 -19.86 -11.26 11.66
N ASN A 35 -18.61 -10.86 11.37
CA ASN A 35 -17.57 -11.63 10.68
C ASN A 35 -17.84 -11.91 9.19
N MET A 36 -18.85 -11.28 8.60
CA MET A 36 -19.07 -11.37 7.16
C MET A 36 -17.85 -10.79 6.40
N ASP A 37 -17.46 -11.50 5.35
CA ASP A 37 -16.46 -11.02 4.40
C ASP A 37 -17.05 -9.90 3.53
N LEU A 38 -16.36 -8.76 3.50
CA LEU A 38 -16.82 -7.56 2.80
C LEU A 38 -16.26 -7.41 1.37
N HIS A 39 -15.54 -8.39 0.85
CA HIS A 39 -14.99 -8.31 -0.52
C HIS A 39 -16.09 -8.23 -1.61
N ARG A 40 -17.27 -8.75 -1.31
CA ARG A 40 -18.43 -8.72 -2.22
C ARG A 40 -19.40 -7.57 -1.95
N VAL A 41 -19.10 -6.73 -0.96
CA VAL A 41 -19.95 -5.60 -0.59
C VAL A 41 -19.51 -4.36 -1.36
N THR A 42 -20.41 -3.82 -2.16
CA THR A 42 -20.18 -2.55 -2.86
C THR A 42 -20.37 -1.39 -1.88
N PHE A 43 -19.27 -0.68 -1.58
CA PHE A 43 -19.33 0.51 -0.74
C PHE A 43 -19.62 1.76 -1.58
N PRO A 44 -20.35 2.74 -1.01
CA PRO A 44 -20.61 4.02 -1.65
C PRO A 44 -19.31 4.78 -1.96
N THR A 45 -19.35 5.62 -3.00
CA THR A 45 -18.17 6.37 -3.45
C THR A 45 -17.68 7.39 -2.44
N PHE A 46 -18.56 7.93 -1.57
CA PHE A 46 -18.14 8.89 -0.53
C PHE A 46 -17.20 8.31 0.54
N VAL A 47 -17.12 6.98 0.70
CA VAL A 47 -16.14 6.33 1.59
C VAL A 47 -14.83 5.98 0.86
N LEU A 48 -14.67 6.35 -0.40
CA LEU A 48 -13.47 6.05 -1.17
C LEU A 48 -12.47 7.21 -1.15
N GLU A 49 -11.19 6.88 -1.22
CA GLU A 49 -10.15 7.81 -1.61
C GLU A 49 -9.93 7.73 -3.13
N PRO A 50 -9.52 8.82 -3.80
CA PRO A 50 -9.35 8.84 -5.26
C PRO A 50 -8.04 8.19 -5.72
N ARG A 51 -7.69 7.06 -5.14
CA ARG A 51 -6.49 6.27 -5.48
C ARG A 51 -6.80 4.78 -5.42
N SER A 52 -6.19 4.00 -6.31
CA SER A 52 -6.18 2.55 -6.23
C SER A 52 -5.30 2.06 -5.07
N MET A 53 -5.60 0.86 -4.55
CA MET A 53 -4.74 0.20 -3.55
C MET A 53 -3.31 0.02 -4.07
N LEU A 54 -3.11 -0.21 -5.38
CA LEU A 54 -1.77 -0.32 -5.96
C LEU A 54 -0.96 0.98 -5.84
N GLU A 55 -1.61 2.12 -5.97
CA GLU A 55 -0.99 3.42 -5.70
C GLU A 55 -0.82 3.66 -4.19
N ARG A 56 -1.79 3.25 -3.37
CA ARG A 56 -1.74 3.43 -1.91
C ARG A 56 -0.52 2.77 -1.28
N ILE A 57 -0.09 1.63 -1.79
CA ILE A 57 1.12 0.93 -1.30
C ILE A 57 2.36 1.82 -1.38
N THR A 58 2.43 2.77 -2.33
CA THR A 58 3.58 3.69 -2.46
C THR A 58 3.74 4.66 -1.28
N ASP A 59 2.75 4.77 -0.40
CA ASP A 59 2.87 5.59 0.82
C ASP A 59 4.04 5.09 1.70
N PHE A 60 4.34 3.77 1.68
CA PHE A 60 5.51 3.19 2.33
C PHE A 60 6.86 3.68 1.78
N MET A 61 6.88 4.12 0.51
CA MET A 61 8.11 4.57 -0.16
C MET A 61 8.33 6.08 -0.01
N SER A 62 7.44 6.79 0.71
CA SER A 62 7.51 8.25 0.88
C SER A 62 8.78 8.72 1.60
N HIS A 63 9.40 7.84 2.38
CA HIS A 63 10.64 8.09 3.10
C HIS A 63 11.75 7.10 2.70
N SER A 64 11.76 6.64 1.47
CA SER A 64 12.71 5.62 0.99
C SER A 64 14.18 6.06 1.01
N HIS A 65 14.47 7.37 1.10
CA HIS A 65 15.82 7.87 1.37
C HIS A 65 16.43 7.32 2.68
N LEU A 66 15.59 6.99 3.68
CA LEU A 66 16.04 6.36 4.92
C LEU A 66 16.67 4.97 4.68
N LEU A 67 16.23 4.24 3.66
CA LEU A 67 16.88 2.98 3.27
C LEU A 67 18.23 3.23 2.59
N ILE A 68 18.36 4.33 1.84
CA ILE A 68 19.65 4.74 1.26
C ILE A 68 20.65 5.09 2.36
N GLU A 69 20.18 5.76 3.42
CA GLU A 69 21.00 6.03 4.61
C GLU A 69 21.37 4.72 5.34
N ALA A 70 20.40 3.84 5.54
CA ALA A 70 20.61 2.54 6.17
C ALA A 70 21.64 1.69 5.43
N SER A 71 21.59 1.64 4.08
CA SER A 71 22.51 0.84 3.27
C SER A 71 24.00 1.25 3.41
N LYS A 72 24.26 2.48 3.85
CA LYS A 72 25.62 3.02 4.07
C LYS A 72 26.18 2.70 5.46
N LYS A 73 25.36 2.16 6.38
CA LYS A 73 25.77 1.80 7.74
C LYS A 73 26.57 0.51 7.75
N THR A 74 27.71 0.49 8.40
CA THR A 74 28.55 -0.70 8.58
C THR A 74 28.09 -1.56 9.75
N ASP A 75 27.65 -0.94 10.85
CA ASP A 75 27.10 -1.65 12.00
C ASP A 75 25.72 -2.20 11.69
N SER A 76 25.52 -3.51 11.92
CA SER A 76 24.28 -4.20 11.60
C SER A 76 23.09 -3.78 12.48
N LEU A 77 23.36 -3.39 13.74
CA LEU A 77 22.31 -2.95 14.66
C LEU A 77 21.84 -1.54 14.31
N GLU A 78 22.75 -0.61 14.01
CA GLU A 78 22.40 0.73 13.54
C GLU A 78 21.61 0.65 12.24
N ARG A 79 22.06 -0.18 11.30
CA ARG A 79 21.36 -0.39 10.03
C ARG A 79 19.96 -0.99 10.24
N PHE A 80 19.81 -1.95 11.15
CA PHE A 80 18.52 -2.52 11.50
C PHE A 80 17.58 -1.47 12.09
N LEU A 81 18.07 -0.60 12.96
CA LEU A 81 17.27 0.51 13.53
C LEU A 81 16.81 1.49 12.45
N ASP A 82 17.66 1.81 11.46
CA ASP A 82 17.26 2.68 10.35
C ASP A 82 16.19 1.99 9.44
N VAL A 83 16.27 0.67 9.24
CA VAL A 83 15.21 -0.08 8.54
C VAL A 83 13.90 -0.08 9.34
N VAL A 84 13.96 -0.21 10.66
CA VAL A 84 12.77 -0.09 11.54
C VAL A 84 12.21 1.34 11.49
N ARG A 85 13.08 2.36 11.48
CA ARG A 85 12.70 3.76 11.29
C ARG A 85 11.98 3.98 9.96
N TYR A 86 12.50 3.42 8.86
CA TYR A 86 11.84 3.45 7.56
C TYR A 86 10.47 2.76 7.61
N PHE A 87 10.37 1.56 8.17
CA PHE A 87 9.11 0.84 8.29
C PHE A 87 8.04 1.65 9.04
N LEU A 88 8.44 2.34 10.10
CA LEU A 88 7.53 3.16 10.91
C LEU A 88 7.17 4.49 10.23
N SER A 89 8.04 5.01 9.36
CA SER A 89 7.89 6.33 8.75
C SER A 89 6.74 6.43 7.75
N GLY A 90 6.29 5.35 7.13
CA GLY A 90 5.25 5.40 6.09
C GLY A 90 3.82 5.51 6.61
N TRP A 91 3.57 5.20 7.89
CA TRP A 91 2.21 5.07 8.41
C TRP A 91 1.46 6.39 8.57
N HIS A 92 2.17 7.52 8.72
CA HIS A 92 1.53 8.84 8.79
C HIS A 92 1.01 9.33 7.43
N ILE A 93 1.46 8.73 6.32
CA ILE A 93 1.00 9.07 4.97
C ILE A 93 -0.35 8.38 4.75
N LYS A 94 -1.41 9.13 4.82
CA LYS A 94 -2.78 8.63 4.78
C LYS A 94 -3.74 9.69 4.22
N PRO A 95 -4.90 9.31 3.65
CA PRO A 95 -5.93 10.28 3.31
C PRO A 95 -6.52 10.91 4.56
N LYS A 96 -7.14 12.08 4.42
CA LYS A 96 -7.96 12.66 5.47
C LYS A 96 -9.25 11.86 5.63
N GLY A 97 -9.66 11.66 6.89
CA GLY A 97 -10.86 10.90 7.22
C GLY A 97 -10.70 9.38 7.13
N VAL A 98 -11.82 8.70 7.07
CA VAL A 98 -11.89 7.23 7.00
C VAL A 98 -12.21 6.82 5.57
N LYS A 99 -11.18 6.66 4.77
CA LYS A 99 -11.28 6.40 3.33
C LYS A 99 -10.69 5.05 2.95
N LYS A 100 -11.33 4.38 1.99
CA LYS A 100 -10.90 3.12 1.39
C LYS A 100 -10.39 3.38 -0.03
N PRO A 101 -9.21 2.88 -0.42
CA PRO A 101 -8.76 2.97 -1.81
C PRO A 101 -9.67 2.17 -2.75
N TYR A 102 -9.64 2.47 -4.04
CA TYR A 102 -10.29 1.63 -5.05
C TYR A 102 -9.78 0.19 -4.94
N ASN A 103 -10.70 -0.76 -5.12
CA ASN A 103 -10.35 -2.17 -5.18
C ASN A 103 -9.78 -2.48 -6.57
N PRO A 104 -8.51 -2.83 -6.72
CA PRO A 104 -7.92 -3.02 -8.03
C PRO A 104 -8.59 -4.13 -8.82
N VAL A 105 -8.75 -3.95 -10.14
CA VAL A 105 -9.22 -5.01 -11.03
C VAL A 105 -8.07 -5.92 -11.44
N LEU A 106 -8.37 -7.14 -11.88
CA LEU A 106 -7.35 -8.11 -12.31
C LEU A 106 -6.52 -7.55 -13.47
N GLY A 107 -5.19 -7.56 -13.33
CA GLY A 107 -4.26 -7.02 -14.31
C GLY A 107 -4.11 -5.50 -14.27
N GLU A 108 -4.74 -4.83 -13.30
CA GLU A 108 -4.45 -3.41 -13.06
C GLU A 108 -2.99 -3.23 -12.67
N LEU A 109 -2.39 -2.15 -13.15
CA LEU A 109 -0.99 -1.77 -12.91
C LEU A 109 -0.90 -0.39 -12.28
N PHE A 110 0.13 -0.18 -11.47
CA PHE A 110 0.55 1.16 -11.07
C PHE A 110 2.07 1.27 -11.13
N ARG A 111 2.58 2.30 -11.81
CA ARG A 111 4.01 2.56 -12.00
C ARG A 111 4.34 3.98 -11.58
N CYS A 112 5.48 4.15 -10.92
CA CYS A 112 6.03 5.47 -10.60
C CYS A 112 7.52 5.40 -10.32
N GLN A 113 8.15 6.57 -10.16
CA GLN A 113 9.57 6.68 -9.82
C GLN A 113 9.81 7.78 -8.79
N TRP A 114 10.94 7.69 -8.11
CA TRP A 114 11.49 8.74 -7.25
C TRP A 114 12.86 9.15 -7.77
N ASN A 115 13.17 10.43 -7.62
CA ASN A 115 14.51 10.96 -7.85
C ASN A 115 14.98 11.53 -6.53
N TYR A 116 16.18 11.16 -6.12
CA TYR A 116 16.80 11.60 -4.87
C TYR A 116 17.78 12.74 -5.10
N ASP A 117 18.07 13.50 -4.06
CA ASP A 117 18.96 14.67 -4.12
C ASP A 117 20.42 14.28 -4.45
N ASP A 118 20.82 13.03 -4.19
CA ASP A 118 22.13 12.49 -4.56
C ASP A 118 22.23 12.08 -6.05
N GLY A 119 21.17 12.33 -6.83
CA GLY A 119 21.10 12.02 -8.26
C GLY A 119 20.68 10.59 -8.57
N THR A 120 20.50 9.73 -7.58
CA THR A 120 20.04 8.35 -7.78
C THR A 120 18.52 8.28 -7.95
N SER A 121 18.04 7.14 -8.45
CA SER A 121 16.62 6.95 -8.73
C SER A 121 16.09 5.63 -8.19
N ALA A 122 14.77 5.58 -8.00
CA ALA A 122 14.07 4.34 -7.71
C ALA A 122 12.79 4.24 -8.54
N PHE A 123 12.38 3.02 -8.79
CA PHE A 123 11.25 2.67 -9.65
C PHE A 123 10.31 1.72 -8.92
N TYR A 124 9.03 1.84 -9.21
CA TYR A 124 7.98 1.03 -8.60
C TYR A 124 7.02 0.49 -9.65
N ILE A 125 6.63 -0.75 -9.46
CA ILE A 125 5.55 -1.42 -10.16
C ILE A 125 4.69 -2.21 -9.18
N ALA A 126 3.38 -2.10 -9.30
CA ALA A 126 2.43 -3.00 -8.66
C ALA A 126 1.47 -3.57 -9.69
N GLU A 127 1.02 -4.80 -9.48
CA GLU A 127 0.06 -5.50 -10.32
C GLU A 127 -0.96 -6.22 -9.46
N GLN A 128 -2.24 -6.13 -9.83
CA GLN A 128 -3.28 -6.98 -9.25
C GLN A 128 -3.22 -8.35 -9.92
N VAL A 129 -2.53 -9.28 -9.30
CA VAL A 129 -2.24 -10.61 -9.87
C VAL A 129 -3.35 -11.62 -9.66
N SER A 130 -4.24 -11.38 -8.68
CA SER A 130 -5.46 -12.14 -8.42
C SER A 130 -6.56 -11.20 -7.91
N HIS A 131 -7.82 -11.50 -8.25
CA HIS A 131 -8.97 -10.70 -7.81
C HIS A 131 -9.83 -11.45 -6.77
N HIS A 132 -9.90 -12.75 -6.87
CA HIS A 132 -10.57 -13.64 -5.92
C HIS A 132 -9.72 -14.88 -5.63
N PRO A 133 -9.01 -14.94 -4.48
CA PRO A 133 -8.84 -13.88 -3.48
C PRO A 133 -8.03 -12.69 -4.01
N PRO A 134 -8.24 -11.47 -3.49
CA PRO A 134 -7.48 -10.31 -3.95
C PRO A 134 -6.02 -10.40 -3.52
N ILE A 135 -5.11 -10.28 -4.49
CA ILE A 135 -3.66 -10.24 -4.27
C ILE A 135 -3.07 -9.11 -5.08
N SER A 136 -2.52 -8.13 -4.38
CA SER A 136 -1.72 -7.05 -4.95
C SER A 136 -0.25 -7.33 -4.70
N THR A 137 0.53 -7.43 -5.75
CA THR A 137 1.97 -7.67 -5.67
C THR A 137 2.71 -6.43 -6.13
N TYR A 138 3.81 -6.10 -5.45
CA TYR A 138 4.58 -4.91 -5.78
C TYR A 138 6.09 -5.15 -5.71
N PHE A 139 6.82 -4.35 -6.47
CA PHE A 139 8.27 -4.27 -6.49
C PHE A 139 8.70 -2.81 -6.50
N TYR A 140 9.66 -2.47 -5.66
CA TYR A 140 10.40 -1.21 -5.67
C TYR A 140 11.87 -1.54 -5.83
N GLY A 141 12.57 -0.85 -6.72
CA GLY A 141 13.99 -1.06 -6.94
C GLY A 141 14.75 0.25 -7.10
N SER A 142 15.84 0.41 -6.35
CA SER A 142 16.84 1.46 -6.52
C SER A 142 18.18 0.81 -6.87
N PRO A 143 18.44 0.58 -8.17
CA PRO A 143 19.60 -0.21 -8.60
C PRO A 143 20.93 0.40 -8.19
N GLU A 144 21.10 1.72 -8.29
CA GLU A 144 22.33 2.42 -7.91
C GLU A 144 22.64 2.29 -6.42
N ASN A 145 21.60 2.23 -5.59
CA ASN A 145 21.74 2.08 -4.13
C ASN A 145 21.78 0.60 -3.70
N GLY A 146 21.67 -0.34 -4.63
CA GLY A 146 21.66 -1.77 -4.32
C GLY A 146 20.46 -2.18 -3.45
N ILE A 147 19.30 -1.54 -3.61
CA ILE A 147 18.13 -1.74 -2.74
C ILE A 147 16.96 -2.22 -3.57
N PHE A 148 16.25 -3.23 -3.10
CA PHE A 148 14.91 -3.52 -3.57
C PHE A 148 13.97 -3.93 -2.45
N ILE A 149 12.68 -3.67 -2.66
CA ILE A 149 11.58 -4.09 -1.79
C ILE A 149 10.62 -4.91 -2.64
N GLN A 150 10.12 -5.99 -2.11
CA GLN A 150 9.10 -6.80 -2.75
C GLN A 150 8.08 -7.27 -1.73
N GLY A 151 6.82 -7.35 -2.16
CA GLY A 151 5.77 -7.84 -1.28
C GLY A 151 4.52 -8.28 -2.00
N ASN A 152 3.74 -9.08 -1.28
CA ASN A 152 2.42 -9.56 -1.67
C ASN A 152 1.44 -9.16 -0.58
N ILE A 153 0.43 -8.37 -0.92
CA ILE A 153 -0.62 -7.94 0.00
C ILE A 153 -1.90 -8.67 -0.34
N ARG A 154 -2.45 -9.38 0.64
CA ARG A 154 -3.69 -10.17 0.57
C ARG A 154 -4.69 -9.61 1.59
N PRO A 155 -5.37 -8.50 1.30
CA PRO A 155 -6.29 -7.89 2.26
C PRO A 155 -7.50 -8.77 2.47
N LYS A 156 -7.93 -8.91 3.74
CA LYS A 156 -9.20 -9.52 4.12
C LYS A 156 -10.04 -8.51 4.87
N SER A 157 -11.24 -8.25 4.44
CA SER A 157 -12.13 -7.29 5.08
C SER A 157 -13.21 -8.02 5.87
N ARG A 158 -13.43 -7.61 7.13
CA ARG A 158 -14.44 -8.21 8.02
C ARG A 158 -15.30 -7.15 8.70
N PHE A 159 -16.58 -7.42 8.78
CA PHE A 159 -17.50 -6.64 9.61
C PHE A 159 -17.49 -7.15 11.06
N LEU A 160 -17.23 -6.26 12.01
CA LEU A 160 -17.13 -6.61 13.43
C LEU A 160 -18.28 -6.02 14.29
N GLY A 161 -19.36 -5.58 13.66
CA GLY A 161 -20.48 -4.88 14.29
C GLY A 161 -20.33 -3.35 14.19
N ASN A 162 -19.73 -2.69 15.17
CA ASN A 162 -19.47 -1.23 15.11
C ASN A 162 -18.13 -0.85 14.47
N SER A 163 -17.51 -1.76 13.75
CA SER A 163 -16.26 -1.51 13.02
C SER A 163 -16.09 -2.42 11.83
N VAL A 164 -15.27 -1.98 10.89
CA VAL A 164 -14.76 -2.78 9.78
C VAL A 164 -13.27 -2.94 9.94
N ALA A 165 -12.78 -4.18 9.85
CA ALA A 165 -11.37 -4.51 9.84
C ALA A 165 -10.89 -4.80 8.42
N SER A 166 -9.73 -4.29 8.06
CA SER A 166 -8.94 -4.74 6.92
C SER A 166 -7.69 -5.42 7.46
N LEU A 167 -7.68 -6.75 7.41
CA LEU A 167 -6.54 -7.56 7.82
C LEU A 167 -5.53 -7.56 6.66
N MET A 168 -4.34 -7.03 6.93
CA MET A 168 -3.28 -6.85 5.92
C MET A 168 -2.36 -8.07 5.90
N GLU A 169 -2.93 -9.22 5.49
CA GLU A 169 -2.11 -10.42 5.30
C GLU A 169 -1.15 -10.25 4.14
N GLY A 170 0.02 -10.85 4.26
CA GLY A 170 1.02 -10.83 3.21
C GLY A 170 2.44 -10.85 3.74
N ASP A 171 3.37 -11.02 2.81
CA ASP A 171 4.79 -11.08 3.08
C ASP A 171 5.48 -9.99 2.29
N SER A 172 6.33 -9.23 2.95
CA SER A 172 7.12 -8.19 2.32
C SER A 172 8.54 -8.23 2.85
N TYR A 173 9.49 -7.85 2.02
CA TYR A 173 10.88 -7.80 2.43
C TYR A 173 11.66 -6.72 1.69
N ILE A 174 12.71 -6.23 2.37
CA ILE A 174 13.73 -5.33 1.84
C ILE A 174 15.00 -6.15 1.66
N THR A 175 15.75 -5.91 0.60
CA THR A 175 17.06 -6.51 0.38
C THR A 175 18.09 -5.45 0.06
N PHE A 176 19.24 -5.53 0.73
CA PHE A 176 20.45 -4.78 0.41
C PHE A 176 21.43 -5.70 -0.33
N THR A 177 21.52 -5.53 -1.66
CA THR A 177 22.33 -6.41 -2.52
C THR A 177 23.82 -6.29 -2.27
N GLU A 178 24.28 -5.09 -1.85
CA GLU A 178 25.68 -4.80 -1.51
C GLU A 178 26.13 -5.48 -0.22
N LEU A 179 25.20 -5.82 0.66
CA LEU A 179 25.46 -6.43 1.96
C LEU A 179 25.15 -7.94 1.92
N HIS A 180 25.71 -8.64 0.92
CA HIS A 180 25.52 -10.10 0.73
C HIS A 180 24.04 -10.50 0.64
N ASN A 181 23.20 -9.64 0.03
CA ASN A 181 21.75 -9.80 -0.04
C ASN A 181 21.10 -9.86 1.36
N GLU A 182 21.58 -9.03 2.29
CA GLU A 182 20.99 -8.94 3.62
C GLU A 182 19.49 -8.58 3.49
N ARG A 183 18.65 -9.40 4.12
CA ARG A 183 17.22 -9.36 3.95
C ARG A 183 16.48 -9.03 5.25
N TYR A 184 15.50 -8.16 5.14
CA TYR A 184 14.62 -7.74 6.22
C TYR A 184 13.18 -8.11 5.87
N ASP A 185 12.66 -9.16 6.50
CA ASP A 185 11.27 -9.58 6.37
C ASP A 185 10.38 -8.73 7.28
N PHE A 186 9.19 -8.35 6.82
CA PHE A 186 8.23 -7.60 7.64
C PHE A 186 6.78 -7.92 7.30
N THR A 187 5.91 -7.73 8.30
CA THR A 187 4.46 -7.79 8.16
C THR A 187 3.83 -6.42 8.45
N MET A 188 2.58 -6.25 8.07
CA MET A 188 1.85 -4.98 8.21
C MET A 188 0.88 -5.04 9.39
N PRO A 189 0.63 -3.93 10.11
CA PRO A 189 -0.48 -3.85 11.05
C PRO A 189 -1.82 -3.89 10.30
N ASN A 190 -2.87 -4.28 11.00
CA ASN A 190 -4.22 -4.23 10.48
C ASN A 190 -4.82 -2.83 10.58
N MET A 191 -5.84 -2.56 9.75
CA MET A 191 -6.55 -1.27 9.73
C MET A 191 -7.98 -1.45 10.21
N TYR A 192 -8.45 -0.51 11.01
CA TYR A 192 -9.79 -0.53 11.60
C TYR A 192 -10.51 0.79 11.33
N ALA A 193 -11.67 0.74 10.65
CA ALA A 193 -12.64 1.83 10.63
C ALA A 193 -13.64 1.60 11.77
N ARG A 194 -13.57 2.40 12.83
CA ARG A 194 -14.39 2.28 14.04
C ARG A 194 -15.44 3.38 14.12
N GLY A 195 -16.49 3.18 14.91
CA GLY A 195 -17.55 4.18 15.07
C GLY A 195 -18.47 4.33 13.84
N ILE A 196 -18.57 3.28 13.02
CA ILE A 196 -19.35 3.32 11.77
C ILE A 196 -20.87 3.38 12.02
N LEU A 197 -21.37 2.87 13.12
CA LEU A 197 -22.79 2.91 13.48
C LEU A 197 -23.16 4.20 14.20
N PHE A 198 -22.33 4.64 15.12
CA PHE A 198 -22.65 5.74 16.01
C PHE A 198 -21.46 6.67 16.21
N GLY A 199 -21.71 7.98 16.16
CA GLY A 199 -20.73 9.00 16.49
C GLY A 199 -19.78 9.34 15.34
N LYS A 200 -18.53 9.52 15.68
CA LYS A 200 -17.43 9.90 14.79
C LYS A 200 -16.69 8.65 14.32
N MET A 201 -16.55 8.49 13.02
CA MET A 201 -15.70 7.43 12.48
C MET A 201 -14.23 7.75 12.71
N VAL A 202 -13.45 6.71 13.02
CA VAL A 202 -12.01 6.82 13.26
C VAL A 202 -11.28 5.70 12.52
N LEU A 203 -10.22 6.05 11.79
CA LEU A 203 -9.27 5.10 11.22
C LEU A 203 -8.15 4.86 12.23
N GLU A 204 -7.92 3.62 12.60
CA GLU A 204 -6.86 3.21 13.51
C GLU A 204 -6.05 2.05 12.92
N LEU A 205 -4.77 2.01 13.25
CA LEU A 205 -3.93 0.82 13.06
C LEU A 205 -3.97 -0.02 14.33
N GLY A 206 -3.93 -1.34 14.18
CA GLY A 206 -3.98 -2.25 15.30
C GLY A 206 -3.21 -3.54 15.04
N ASP A 207 -3.08 -4.31 16.13
CA ASP A 207 -2.43 -5.61 16.18
C ASP A 207 -0.89 -5.55 16.01
N SER A 208 -0.29 -6.73 16.17
CA SER A 208 1.15 -6.88 16.17
C SER A 208 1.69 -7.16 14.77
N CYS A 209 2.86 -6.61 14.50
CA CYS A 209 3.65 -6.90 13.31
C CYS A 209 5.14 -6.95 13.68
N PHE A 210 5.99 -7.28 12.72
CA PHE A 210 7.42 -7.37 12.98
C PHE A 210 8.26 -6.88 11.79
N VAL A 211 9.50 -6.51 12.10
CA VAL A 211 10.62 -6.39 11.16
C VAL A 211 11.71 -7.33 11.65
N ARG A 212 12.26 -8.17 10.77
CA ARG A 212 13.23 -9.21 11.13
C ARG A 212 14.38 -9.27 10.15
N CYS A 213 15.61 -9.35 10.65
CA CYS A 213 16.81 -9.66 9.87
C CYS A 213 17.50 -10.89 10.47
N ARG A 214 17.40 -12.03 9.79
CA ARG A 214 17.95 -13.31 10.30
C ARG A 214 19.47 -13.32 10.31
N THR A 215 20.11 -12.68 9.33
CA THR A 215 21.57 -12.63 9.22
C THR A 215 22.23 -11.87 10.36
N SER A 216 21.55 -10.87 10.92
CA SER A 216 22.03 -10.12 12.08
C SER A 216 21.42 -10.58 13.41
N ASP A 217 20.60 -11.64 13.41
CA ASP A 217 19.89 -12.15 14.60
C ASP A 217 19.04 -11.08 15.29
N LEU A 218 18.39 -10.20 14.51
CA LEU A 218 17.61 -9.09 15.03
C LEU A 218 16.13 -9.18 14.63
N VAL A 219 15.25 -8.91 15.58
CA VAL A 219 13.83 -8.77 15.37
C VAL A 219 13.28 -7.55 16.13
N CYS A 220 12.44 -6.77 15.48
CA CYS A 220 11.62 -5.75 16.09
C CYS A 220 10.18 -6.23 16.10
N GLU A 221 9.62 -6.48 17.28
CA GLU A 221 8.21 -6.74 17.47
C GLU A 221 7.51 -5.43 17.78
N LEU A 222 6.45 -5.11 17.04
CA LEU A 222 5.69 -3.88 17.12
C LEU A 222 4.23 -4.20 17.44
N ASP A 223 3.62 -3.42 18.29
CA ASP A 223 2.21 -3.51 18.69
C ASP A 223 1.54 -2.16 18.46
N PHE A 224 0.70 -2.09 17.43
CA PHE A 224 -0.13 -0.94 17.12
C PHE A 224 -1.42 -1.03 17.95
N LYS A 225 -1.70 0.01 18.73
CA LYS A 225 -2.78 -0.03 19.72
C LYS A 225 -3.95 0.82 19.28
N THR A 226 -5.09 0.18 19.06
CA THR A 226 -6.35 0.91 18.96
C THR A 226 -6.72 1.51 20.32
N LYS A 227 -7.31 2.70 20.34
CA LYS A 227 -7.74 3.34 21.58
C LYS A 227 -8.82 2.52 22.28
N GLY A 228 -8.60 2.21 23.54
CA GLY A 228 -9.59 1.58 24.40
C GLY A 228 -10.78 2.50 24.71
N ILE A 229 -11.90 1.92 25.17
CA ILE A 229 -13.13 2.67 25.46
C ILE A 229 -12.91 3.68 26.60
N PHE A 230 -12.15 3.30 27.61
CA PHE A 230 -11.96 4.10 28.83
C PHE A 230 -10.54 4.67 28.99
N SER A 231 -9.57 4.21 28.20
CA SER A 231 -8.17 4.60 28.36
C SER A 231 -7.37 4.45 27.06
N GLY A 232 -6.19 5.04 27.01
CA GLY A 232 -5.27 4.98 25.88
C GLY A 232 -5.28 6.26 25.02
N GLN A 233 -4.28 6.36 24.18
CA GLN A 233 -4.13 7.45 23.22
C GLN A 233 -4.39 6.91 21.81
N TYR A 234 -4.91 7.76 20.93
CA TYR A 234 -5.00 7.44 19.51
C TYR A 234 -3.62 7.30 18.87
N ASN A 235 -3.55 6.45 17.86
CA ASN A 235 -2.34 6.27 17.03
C ASN A 235 -1.11 5.79 17.82
N SER A 236 -1.32 5.15 18.96
CA SER A 236 -0.27 4.69 19.86
C SER A 236 0.40 3.43 19.32
N LEU A 237 1.70 3.34 19.49
CA LEU A 237 2.47 2.12 19.23
C LEU A 237 3.48 1.86 20.34
N ALA A 238 3.82 0.60 20.52
CA ALA A 238 4.92 0.14 21.36
C ALA A 238 5.68 -0.96 20.62
N GLY A 239 6.94 -1.19 20.97
CA GLY A 239 7.72 -2.26 20.37
C GLY A 239 8.98 -2.56 21.15
N LYS A 240 9.65 -3.65 20.73
CA LYS A 240 10.94 -4.07 21.29
C LYS A 240 11.83 -4.58 20.18
N VAL A 241 13.04 -4.07 20.13
CA VAL A 241 14.13 -4.63 19.32
C VAL A 241 14.89 -5.64 20.17
N LYS A 242 15.04 -6.86 19.66
CA LYS A 242 15.60 -8.00 20.39
C LYS A 242 16.61 -8.74 19.53
N LYS A 243 17.54 -9.46 20.19
CA LYS A 243 18.19 -10.60 19.56
C LYS A 243 17.19 -11.76 19.46
N GLU A 244 16.96 -12.27 18.24
CA GLU A 244 15.95 -13.30 18.00
C GLU A 244 16.29 -14.61 18.72
N SER A 245 17.57 -15.00 18.72
CA SER A 245 18.04 -16.26 19.30
C SER A 245 17.94 -16.31 20.83
N THR A 246 18.15 -15.17 21.51
CA THR A 246 18.21 -15.12 22.99
C THR A 246 16.99 -14.46 23.63
N GLY A 247 16.23 -13.68 22.86
CA GLY A 247 15.16 -12.85 23.40
C GLY A 247 15.65 -11.60 24.15
N GLU A 248 16.96 -11.33 24.16
CA GLU A 248 17.55 -10.15 24.82
C GLU A 248 16.98 -8.86 24.20
N VAL A 249 16.36 -8.01 25.03
CA VAL A 249 15.84 -6.73 24.61
C VAL A 249 16.96 -5.71 24.54
N LEU A 250 17.22 -5.21 23.35
CA LEU A 250 18.25 -4.19 23.08
C LEU A 250 17.66 -2.77 23.17
N PHE A 251 16.44 -2.59 22.63
CA PHE A 251 15.74 -1.30 22.67
C PHE A 251 14.23 -1.49 22.86
N GLU A 252 13.61 -0.49 23.45
CA GLU A 252 12.17 -0.29 23.54
C GLU A 252 11.75 0.84 22.59
N ILE A 253 10.65 0.66 21.87
CA ILE A 253 10.03 1.66 20.98
C ILE A 253 8.70 2.08 21.60
N SER A 254 8.39 3.37 21.56
CA SER A 254 7.11 3.90 22.03
C SER A 254 6.78 5.21 21.32
N GLY A 255 5.50 5.57 21.25
CA GLY A 255 5.07 6.86 20.69
C GLY A 255 3.78 6.76 19.89
N GLN A 256 3.66 7.63 18.91
CA GLN A 256 2.49 7.70 18.03
C GLN A 256 2.96 7.64 16.57
N TRP A 257 2.37 6.73 15.77
CA TRP A 257 2.74 6.58 14.35
C TRP A 257 2.36 7.80 13.49
N SER A 258 1.47 8.66 13.97
CA SER A 258 1.11 9.94 13.34
C SER A 258 1.86 11.14 13.91
N GLY A 259 2.85 10.94 14.77
CA GLY A 259 3.59 12.00 15.45
C GLY A 259 5.04 11.62 15.73
N GLU A 260 5.43 11.63 16.99
CA GLU A 260 6.79 11.27 17.42
C GLU A 260 6.87 9.80 17.85
N ILE A 261 7.93 9.14 17.42
CA ILE A 261 8.30 7.77 17.80
C ILE A 261 9.67 7.82 18.47
N TYR A 262 9.80 7.16 19.59
CA TYR A 262 10.97 7.20 20.46
C TYR A 262 11.62 5.83 20.58
N LEU A 263 12.93 5.86 20.76
CA LEU A 263 13.80 4.72 21.04
C LEU A 263 14.42 4.88 22.43
N LYS A 264 14.51 3.79 23.19
CA LYS A 264 15.09 3.79 24.53
C LYS A 264 15.81 2.46 24.78
N THR A 265 17.01 2.48 25.33
CA THR A 265 17.61 1.25 25.88
C THR A 265 16.93 0.88 27.20
N PRO A 266 16.79 -0.42 27.55
CA PRO A 266 16.00 -0.84 28.72
C PRO A 266 16.45 -0.19 30.04
N LYS A 267 17.74 0.11 30.18
CA LYS A 267 18.34 0.69 31.41
C LYS A 267 18.44 2.23 31.38
N ALA A 268 18.15 2.87 30.25
CA ALA A 268 18.26 4.32 30.16
C ALA A 268 17.09 5.02 30.88
N SER A 269 17.37 6.17 31.49
CA SER A 269 16.33 7.05 32.03
C SER A 269 15.70 7.95 30.95
N SER A 270 16.43 8.25 29.87
CA SER A 270 15.98 9.08 28.75
C SER A 270 15.70 8.25 27.50
N LYS A 271 14.87 8.80 26.62
CA LYS A 271 14.58 8.28 25.29
C LYS A 271 15.10 9.24 24.22
N SER A 272 15.48 8.73 23.07
CA SER A 272 15.82 9.51 21.88
C SER A 272 14.69 9.44 20.85
N THR A 273 14.58 10.44 19.99
CA THR A 273 13.63 10.41 18.86
C THR A 273 14.15 9.46 17.78
N LEU A 274 13.35 8.45 17.43
CA LEU A 274 13.61 7.56 16.30
C LEU A 274 13.05 8.17 15.01
N PHE A 275 11.85 8.75 15.07
CA PHE A 275 11.20 9.40 13.94
C PHE A 275 10.23 10.48 14.44
N ASP A 276 10.19 11.63 13.74
CA ASP A 276 9.26 12.71 14.01
C ASP A 276 8.64 13.18 12.68
N VAL A 277 7.32 13.01 12.58
CA VAL A 277 6.52 13.38 11.40
C VAL A 277 6.67 14.87 11.06
N LYS A 278 6.83 15.74 12.05
CA LYS A 278 6.93 17.20 11.85
C LYS A 278 8.20 17.64 11.14
N THR A 279 9.27 16.87 11.30
CA THR A 279 10.60 17.18 10.72
C THR A 279 10.93 16.28 9.53
N ALA A 280 10.09 15.26 9.28
CA ALA A 280 10.33 14.29 8.23
C ALA A 280 10.10 14.90 6.83
N THR A 281 11.01 14.59 5.91
CA THR A 281 10.89 14.98 4.50
C THR A 281 10.26 13.87 3.69
N VAL A 282 9.14 14.17 3.05
CA VAL A 282 8.47 13.27 2.10
C VAL A 282 9.09 13.45 0.72
N ILE A 283 9.58 12.38 0.13
CA ILE A 283 10.07 12.39 -1.25
C ILE A 283 8.90 12.15 -2.21
N PRO A 284 8.54 13.11 -3.08
CA PRO A 284 7.40 12.97 -3.96
C PRO A 284 7.67 11.95 -5.07
N LYS A 285 6.72 11.04 -5.30
CA LYS A 285 6.76 10.15 -6.47
C LYS A 285 6.41 10.91 -7.75
N LYS A 286 7.03 10.52 -8.85
CA LYS A 286 6.70 10.97 -10.21
C LYS A 286 5.90 9.88 -10.91
N VAL A 287 4.72 10.24 -11.40
CA VAL A 287 3.82 9.36 -12.15
C VAL A 287 3.65 9.92 -13.55
N ALA A 288 3.66 9.07 -14.57
CA ALA A 288 3.43 9.50 -15.95
C ALA A 288 2.06 10.19 -16.09
N ALA A 289 1.96 11.17 -16.97
CA ALA A 289 0.69 11.81 -17.28
C ALA A 289 -0.36 10.78 -17.73
N GLU A 290 -1.62 10.98 -17.39
CA GLU A 290 -2.71 10.03 -17.61
C GLU A 290 -2.80 9.57 -19.10
N ASN A 291 -2.60 10.48 -20.04
CA ASN A 291 -2.63 10.19 -21.47
C ASN A 291 -1.44 9.34 -21.98
N LEU A 292 -0.36 9.25 -21.20
CA LEU A 292 0.80 8.41 -21.48
C LEU A 292 0.70 7.04 -20.81
N GLN A 293 -0.26 6.84 -19.90
CA GLN A 293 -0.49 5.57 -19.22
C GLN A 293 -1.21 4.56 -20.13
N GLU A 294 -0.99 3.29 -19.87
CA GLU A 294 -1.77 2.22 -20.48
C GLU A 294 -3.21 2.22 -19.93
N SER A 295 -4.18 1.65 -20.66
CA SER A 295 -5.59 1.67 -20.28
C SER A 295 -5.90 0.95 -18.96
N ASN A 296 -5.04 0.03 -18.54
CA ASN A 296 -5.13 -0.71 -17.28
C ASN A 296 -4.25 -0.13 -16.16
N GLU A 297 -3.60 1.01 -16.38
CA GLU A 297 -2.91 1.70 -15.27
C GLU A 297 -3.91 2.45 -14.40
N SER A 298 -3.71 2.37 -13.09
CA SER A 298 -4.68 2.81 -12.09
C SER A 298 -5.24 4.21 -12.33
N ARG A 299 -4.41 5.24 -12.53
CA ARG A 299 -4.91 6.61 -12.67
C ARG A 299 -5.71 6.80 -13.95
N ARG A 300 -5.32 6.16 -15.06
CA ARG A 300 -6.08 6.20 -16.31
C ARG A 300 -7.37 5.39 -16.21
N LEU A 301 -7.30 4.19 -15.65
CA LEU A 301 -8.46 3.30 -15.48
C LEU A 301 -9.56 3.94 -14.64
N TRP A 302 -9.20 4.53 -13.50
CA TRP A 302 -10.13 5.15 -12.55
C TRP A 302 -10.35 6.64 -12.78
N SER A 303 -9.83 7.21 -13.88
CA SER A 303 -9.84 8.65 -14.16
C SER A 303 -11.22 9.27 -14.07
N LYS A 304 -12.23 8.65 -14.67
CA LYS A 304 -13.61 9.18 -14.69
C LYS A 304 -14.22 9.16 -13.29
N VAL A 305 -14.03 8.09 -12.53
CA VAL A 305 -14.46 7.98 -11.11
C VAL A 305 -13.83 9.09 -10.29
N THR A 306 -12.50 9.27 -10.41
CA THR A 306 -11.75 10.29 -9.68
C THR A 306 -12.21 11.72 -10.04
N LYS A 307 -12.45 12.01 -11.31
CA LYS A 307 -12.94 13.32 -11.78
C LYS A 307 -14.34 13.62 -11.26
N ALA A 308 -15.25 12.64 -11.31
CA ALA A 308 -16.60 12.79 -10.79
C ALA A 308 -16.59 13.03 -9.27
N MET A 309 -15.78 12.27 -8.52
CA MET A 309 -15.60 12.51 -7.08
C MET A 309 -15.06 13.92 -6.79
N ALA A 310 -14.09 14.41 -7.56
CA ALA A 310 -13.53 15.74 -7.40
C ALA A 310 -14.56 16.87 -7.68
N GLN A 311 -15.58 16.57 -8.48
CA GLN A 311 -16.69 17.46 -8.79
C GLN A 311 -17.87 17.30 -7.81
N ASN A 312 -17.75 16.44 -6.79
CA ASN A 312 -18.82 16.02 -5.86
C ASN A 312 -20.03 15.39 -6.57
N ASP A 313 -19.85 14.87 -7.79
CA ASP A 313 -20.87 14.13 -8.53
C ASP A 313 -20.77 12.63 -8.14
N MET A 314 -21.44 12.29 -7.04
CA MET A 314 -21.38 10.93 -6.48
C MET A 314 -22.16 9.91 -7.31
N ASP A 315 -23.18 10.35 -8.05
CA ASP A 315 -23.95 9.47 -8.94
C ASP A 315 -23.10 9.09 -10.16
N ALA A 316 -22.51 10.08 -10.86
CA ALA A 316 -21.58 9.78 -11.95
C ALA A 316 -20.37 8.96 -11.49
N ALA A 317 -19.82 9.25 -10.29
CA ALA A 317 -18.72 8.46 -9.74
C ALA A 317 -19.14 7.00 -9.49
N THR A 318 -20.35 6.76 -9.04
CA THR A 318 -20.91 5.43 -8.80
C THR A 318 -21.13 4.67 -10.12
N ASP A 319 -21.72 5.32 -11.13
CA ASP A 319 -21.97 4.73 -12.44
C ASP A 319 -20.67 4.33 -13.15
N GLU A 320 -19.67 5.21 -13.17
CA GLU A 320 -18.36 4.92 -13.76
C GLU A 320 -17.62 3.80 -13.00
N LYS A 321 -17.75 3.75 -11.67
CA LYS A 321 -17.21 2.66 -10.85
C LYS A 321 -17.89 1.33 -11.19
N ILE A 322 -19.21 1.32 -11.28
CA ILE A 322 -19.99 0.12 -11.65
C ILE A 322 -19.55 -0.38 -13.02
N ALA A 323 -19.38 0.51 -14.00
CA ALA A 323 -18.93 0.14 -15.34
C ALA A 323 -17.57 -0.60 -15.34
N ILE A 324 -16.62 -0.15 -14.51
CA ILE A 324 -15.31 -0.83 -14.36
C ILE A 324 -15.48 -2.20 -13.70
N GLU A 325 -16.30 -2.29 -12.65
CA GLU A 325 -16.54 -3.54 -11.93
C GLU A 325 -17.33 -4.56 -12.78
N ASP A 326 -18.28 -4.11 -13.59
CA ASP A 326 -19.03 -4.95 -14.53
C ASP A 326 -18.11 -5.51 -15.61
N LYS A 327 -17.27 -4.66 -16.21
CA LYS A 327 -16.24 -5.10 -17.16
C LYS A 327 -15.33 -6.18 -16.55
N GLN A 328 -14.90 -6.00 -15.30
CA GLN A 328 -14.11 -7.00 -14.57
C GLN A 328 -14.87 -8.32 -14.43
N ARG A 329 -16.18 -8.29 -14.13
CA ARG A 329 -17.03 -9.48 -14.02
C ARG A 329 -17.22 -10.21 -15.36
N GLU A 330 -17.47 -9.44 -16.42
CA GLU A 330 -17.59 -9.97 -17.78
C GLU A 330 -16.29 -10.65 -18.24
N ASP A 331 -15.15 -9.99 -18.04
CA ASP A 331 -13.84 -10.53 -18.40
C ASP A 331 -13.50 -11.79 -17.59
N ALA A 332 -13.89 -11.84 -16.31
CA ALA A 332 -13.72 -13.02 -15.46
C ALA A 332 -14.55 -14.20 -15.99
N LYS A 333 -15.84 -13.96 -16.30
CA LYS A 333 -16.74 -14.96 -16.88
C LYS A 333 -16.23 -15.48 -18.23
N TYR A 334 -15.78 -14.57 -19.11
CA TYR A 334 -15.20 -14.95 -20.40
C TYR A 334 -13.98 -15.87 -20.24
N ARG A 335 -13.07 -15.55 -19.31
CA ARG A 335 -11.90 -16.40 -19.04
C ARG A 335 -12.28 -17.77 -18.51
N GLU A 336 -13.27 -17.84 -17.61
CA GLU A 336 -13.79 -19.09 -17.07
C GLU A 336 -14.41 -19.96 -18.19
N GLU A 337 -15.30 -19.41 -19.01
CA GLU A 337 -15.94 -20.11 -20.14
C GLU A 337 -14.94 -20.62 -21.17
N LYS A 338 -13.85 -19.86 -21.39
CA LYS A 338 -12.79 -20.24 -22.34
C LYS A 338 -11.64 -21.02 -21.70
N MET A 339 -11.70 -21.29 -20.39
CA MET A 339 -10.63 -21.96 -19.61
C MET A 339 -9.27 -21.24 -19.76
N ILE A 340 -9.30 -19.91 -19.85
CA ILE A 340 -8.09 -19.08 -19.98
C ILE A 340 -7.53 -18.80 -18.59
N GLN A 341 -6.34 -19.33 -18.31
CA GLN A 341 -5.63 -19.02 -17.09
C GLN A 341 -5.00 -17.64 -17.18
N TRP A 342 -5.27 -16.78 -16.17
CA TRP A 342 -4.60 -15.48 -16.06
C TRP A 342 -3.12 -15.63 -15.80
N LYS A 343 -2.30 -14.86 -16.51
CA LYS A 343 -0.85 -14.79 -16.32
C LYS A 343 -0.45 -13.35 -16.02
N PRO A 344 0.03 -13.04 -14.83
CA PRO A 344 0.52 -11.71 -14.50
C PRO A 344 1.64 -11.27 -15.46
N ARG A 345 1.67 -9.99 -15.77
CA ARG A 345 2.63 -9.42 -16.72
C ARG A 345 4.03 -9.29 -16.13
N TYR A 346 4.14 -8.68 -14.97
CA TYR A 346 5.42 -8.35 -14.32
C TYR A 346 5.84 -9.34 -13.24
N PHE A 347 4.93 -10.15 -12.77
CA PHE A 347 5.19 -11.07 -11.65
C PHE A 347 5.00 -12.53 -12.08
N LYS A 348 5.70 -13.42 -11.40
CA LYS A 348 5.56 -14.89 -11.55
C LYS A 348 5.19 -15.50 -10.21
N LEU A 349 4.31 -16.48 -10.24
CA LEU A 349 3.99 -17.29 -9.06
C LEU A 349 5.22 -18.19 -8.74
N VAL A 350 5.71 -18.12 -7.51
CA VAL A 350 6.86 -18.92 -7.06
C VAL A 350 6.47 -19.95 -6.02
N ASN A 351 5.41 -19.68 -5.26
CA ASN A 351 4.84 -20.59 -4.28
C ASN A 351 3.35 -20.25 -4.13
N LYS A 352 2.59 -21.04 -3.36
CA LYS A 352 1.17 -20.78 -3.11
C LYS A 352 0.96 -19.31 -2.69
N ASP A 353 0.24 -18.55 -3.53
CA ASP A 353 -0.12 -17.15 -3.30
C ASP A 353 1.07 -16.18 -3.10
N GLN A 354 2.30 -16.59 -3.46
CA GLN A 354 3.50 -15.76 -3.45
C GLN A 354 3.99 -15.49 -4.85
N TYR A 355 4.16 -14.23 -5.18
CA TYR A 355 4.61 -13.77 -6.47
C TYR A 355 5.92 -13.00 -6.34
N GLU A 356 6.78 -13.14 -7.32
CA GLU A 356 8.05 -12.42 -7.43
C GLU A 356 8.11 -11.61 -8.73
N PHE A 357 8.79 -10.49 -8.68
CA PHE A 357 9.07 -9.68 -9.87
C PHE A 357 9.95 -10.46 -10.85
N LYS A 358 9.49 -10.58 -12.11
CA LYS A 358 10.18 -11.38 -13.14
C LYS A 358 11.56 -10.85 -13.49
N GLY A 359 11.74 -9.52 -13.41
CA GLY A 359 12.96 -8.84 -13.79
C GLY A 359 14.09 -8.89 -12.76
N ILE A 360 13.85 -9.37 -11.55
CA ILE A 360 14.80 -9.21 -10.44
C ILE A 360 16.19 -9.80 -10.72
N GLN A 361 16.25 -10.93 -11.41
CA GLN A 361 17.51 -11.59 -11.76
C GLN A 361 18.24 -10.96 -12.96
N SER A 362 17.53 -10.13 -13.74
CA SER A 362 18.05 -9.48 -14.93
C SER A 362 18.58 -8.08 -14.65
N ILE A 363 18.28 -7.51 -13.48
CA ILE A 363 18.71 -6.18 -13.11
C ILE A 363 20.11 -6.26 -12.52
N ASN A 364 21.02 -5.50 -13.12
CA ASN A 364 22.35 -5.30 -12.55
C ASN A 364 22.26 -4.24 -11.45
N PHE A 365 21.94 -4.66 -10.24
CA PHE A 365 22.09 -3.81 -9.05
C PHE A 365 23.58 -3.45 -8.92
N LYS A 366 23.91 -2.23 -8.50
CA LYS A 366 25.27 -1.65 -8.38
C LYS A 366 25.79 -0.97 -9.64
N SER A 367 24.94 -0.80 -10.65
CA SER A 367 25.38 -0.24 -11.92
C SER A 367 24.33 0.72 -12.47
N PRO A 368 24.77 1.87 -13.07
CA PRO A 368 23.88 2.73 -13.86
C PRO A 368 23.16 1.98 -14.99
N HIS A 369 23.72 0.85 -15.43
CA HIS A 369 23.06 -0.04 -16.40
C HIS A 369 21.78 -0.65 -15.81
N GLY A 370 21.76 -0.99 -14.53
CA GLY A 370 20.58 -1.51 -13.84
C GLY A 370 19.42 -0.52 -13.81
N VAL A 371 19.70 0.78 -13.71
CA VAL A 371 18.69 1.84 -13.82
C VAL A 371 18.02 1.78 -15.18
N LYS A 372 18.80 1.78 -16.27
CA LYS A 372 18.28 1.71 -17.65
C LYS A 372 17.49 0.42 -17.90
N GLN A 373 17.97 -0.73 -17.37
CA GLN A 373 17.27 -2.00 -17.45
C GLN A 373 15.89 -1.92 -16.79
N LEU A 374 15.81 -1.41 -15.57
CA LEU A 374 14.56 -1.32 -14.83
C LEU A 374 13.62 -0.28 -15.45
N GLU A 375 14.15 0.86 -15.86
CA GLU A 375 13.40 1.90 -16.56
C GLU A 375 12.78 1.36 -17.87
N SER A 376 13.59 0.69 -18.71
CA SER A 376 13.11 0.07 -19.93
C SER A 376 12.03 -0.99 -19.65
N MET A 377 12.24 -1.88 -18.70
CA MET A 377 11.25 -2.90 -18.33
C MET A 377 9.91 -2.30 -17.92
N LEU A 378 9.93 -1.16 -17.25
CA LEU A 378 8.72 -0.58 -16.67
C LEU A 378 8.07 0.49 -17.54
N PHE A 379 8.83 1.25 -18.34
CA PHE A 379 8.33 2.47 -18.97
C PHE A 379 8.47 2.56 -20.50
N ASP A 380 9.14 1.62 -21.17
CA ASP A 380 9.30 1.68 -22.65
C ASP A 380 7.96 1.77 -23.40
N ASN A 381 6.90 1.21 -22.84
CA ASN A 381 5.55 1.28 -23.41
C ASN A 381 4.80 2.60 -23.11
N GLN A 382 5.39 3.52 -22.34
CA GLN A 382 4.80 4.82 -22.01
C GLN A 382 5.32 5.95 -22.92
N THR A 383 6.12 5.64 -23.93
CA THR A 383 6.53 6.62 -24.92
C THR A 383 5.38 6.95 -25.89
N PRO A 384 5.23 8.19 -26.37
CA PRO A 384 4.15 8.58 -27.28
C PRO A 384 4.03 7.70 -28.55
N SER A 385 5.15 7.18 -29.07
CA SER A 385 5.20 6.27 -30.20
C SER A 385 4.64 4.87 -29.91
N ALA A 386 4.81 4.35 -28.70
CA ALA A 386 4.29 3.04 -28.29
C ALA A 386 2.77 3.07 -28.02
N VAL A 387 2.25 4.19 -27.52
CA VAL A 387 0.81 4.39 -27.30
C VAL A 387 0.04 4.43 -28.60
N GLN A 388 0.62 5.03 -29.67
CA GLN A 388 -0.01 5.04 -31.00
C GLN A 388 -0.06 3.65 -31.65
N SER A 389 0.94 2.80 -31.45
CA SER A 389 0.95 1.43 -32.01
C SER A 389 -0.09 0.51 -31.34
N GLN A 390 -0.39 0.69 -30.06
CA GLN A 390 -1.42 -0.10 -29.38
C GLN A 390 -2.86 0.33 -29.73
N GLN A 391 -3.09 1.61 -30.03
CA GLN A 391 -4.38 2.09 -30.53
C GLN A 391 -4.70 1.55 -31.92
N ASN A 392 -3.70 1.39 -32.78
CA ASN A 392 -3.88 0.83 -34.12
C ASN A 392 -4.12 -0.69 -34.14
N THR A 393 -3.63 -1.44 -33.15
CA THR A 393 -3.90 -2.89 -33.03
C THR A 393 -5.28 -3.19 -32.48
N ASN A 394 -5.86 -2.32 -31.66
CA ASN A 394 -7.24 -2.49 -31.16
C ASN A 394 -8.33 -2.05 -32.15
N ASN A 395 -8.00 -1.24 -33.17
CA ASN A 395 -8.94 -0.85 -34.22
C ASN A 395 -8.99 -1.78 -35.42
N GLY A 396 -8.23 -2.88 -35.42
CA GLY A 396 -8.06 -3.82 -36.53
C GLY A 396 -8.89 -5.12 -36.41
N MET A 397 -10.07 -5.13 -35.79
CA MET A 397 -10.99 -6.26 -35.96
C MET A 397 -11.80 -6.07 -37.27
N PRO A 398 -11.75 -7.00 -38.21
CA PRO A 398 -12.51 -6.89 -39.43
C PRO A 398 -14.01 -7.04 -39.14
N GLY A 399 -14.77 -6.02 -39.52
CA GLY A 399 -16.22 -6.07 -39.53
C GLY A 399 -16.69 -7.24 -40.41
N SER A 400 -17.53 -8.10 -39.85
CA SER A 400 -18.21 -9.16 -40.58
C SER A 400 -19.10 -8.55 -41.64
N SER A 401 -18.71 -8.66 -42.92
CA SER A 401 -19.57 -8.40 -44.06
C SER A 401 -20.71 -9.43 -44.07
N LYS A 402 -21.92 -8.98 -43.83
CA LYS A 402 -23.13 -9.76 -44.17
C LYS A 402 -23.18 -9.87 -45.69
N VAL A 403 -23.04 -11.07 -46.22
CA VAL A 403 -23.45 -11.42 -47.57
C VAL A 403 -24.94 -11.75 -47.54
N ILE A 404 -25.72 -10.95 -48.28
CA ILE A 404 -27.11 -11.22 -48.59
C ILE A 404 -27.07 -12.00 -49.92
N ALA A 405 -27.60 -13.18 -49.92
CA ALA A 405 -28.28 -13.84 -51.02
C ALA A 405 -29.12 -15.01 -50.47
#